data_7071fce1f7f62db7573ef1dcdf074e6d
#
_entry.id   7071fce1f7f62db7573ef1dcdf074e6d
#
_cell.length_a   1.000
_cell.length_b   1.000
_cell.length_c   1.000
_cell.angle_alpha   90.00
_cell.angle_beta   90.00
_cell.angle_gamma   90.00
#
_symmetry.space_group_name_H-M   'P 1'
#
loop_
_entity.id
_entity.type
_entity.pdbx_description
1 polymer ?
#
loop_
_entity_poly.entity_id
_entity_poly.type
_entity_poly.pdbx_seq_one_letter_code
_entity_poly.pdbx_strand_id
1 'polypeptide(L)'
;TDFLHNWKNRKYFVDMKSFWSHTTGSKEAISQLQLSSRHYFQRPDAAHLAFDPERTALSGWGGELRGGKQSGKFRAAGKLSWRSPGVELNDLGYLREADLISQEAEFTYQVNKPKGIFRNYSTTVLQRHQWSYGGENTGDLFRLDSRVKFTNLWQINLYAARYINRVDTRQLRGGP
;
A
#
# COMPACT_ATOMS: atom_id res chain seq x y z
N THR A 1 -6.48 -7.95 14.26
CA THR A 1 -5.70 -9.19 14.50
C THR A 1 -4.38 -9.07 13.80
N ASP A 2 -3.30 -9.40 14.54
CA ASP A 2 -1.93 -9.36 14.03
C ASP A 2 -1.30 -10.74 14.20
N PHE A 3 -0.60 -11.18 13.16
CA PHE A 3 0.12 -12.45 13.14
C PHE A 3 1.47 -12.26 12.47
N LEU A 4 2.54 -12.64 13.15
CA LEU A 4 3.90 -12.66 12.59
C LEU A 4 4.55 -14.01 12.84
N HIS A 5 5.00 -14.67 11.78
CA HIS A 5 5.77 -15.88 11.87
C HIS A 5 7.08 -15.77 11.10
N ASN A 6 8.16 -16.22 11.75
CA ASN A 6 9.49 -16.28 11.17
C ASN A 6 10.03 -17.70 11.25
N TRP A 7 10.73 -18.17 10.21
CA TRP A 7 11.35 -19.51 10.20
C TRP A 7 12.74 -19.52 9.57
N LYS A 8 13.45 -20.63 9.70
CA LYS A 8 14.84 -20.81 9.25
C LYS A 8 15.75 -19.69 9.75
N ASN A 9 15.82 -19.52 11.09
CA ASN A 9 16.61 -18.45 11.74
C ASN A 9 16.23 -17.05 11.22
N ARG A 10 14.93 -16.79 11.14
CA ARG A 10 14.38 -15.51 10.62
C ARG A 10 14.77 -15.21 9.19
N LYS A 11 15.12 -16.22 8.40
CA LYS A 11 15.44 -16.02 6.98
C LYS A 11 14.20 -15.71 6.16
N TYR A 12 13.09 -16.28 6.54
CA TYR A 12 11.78 -16.08 5.92
C TYR A 12 10.79 -15.58 6.95
N PHE A 13 9.81 -14.83 6.49
CA PHE A 13 8.73 -14.33 7.33
C PHE A 13 7.41 -14.34 6.58
N VAL A 14 6.32 -14.38 7.35
CA VAL A 14 4.98 -13.99 6.96
C VAL A 14 4.42 -13.09 8.07
N ASP A 15 3.79 -12.01 7.68
CA ASP A 15 3.19 -10.99 8.55
C ASP A 15 1.80 -10.70 8.00
N MET A 16 0.78 -10.81 8.83
CA MET A 16 -0.61 -10.55 8.48
C MET A 16 -1.22 -9.63 9.52
N LYS A 17 -1.91 -8.60 9.04
CA LYS A 17 -2.70 -7.68 9.86
C LYS A 17 -4.09 -7.59 9.27
N SER A 18 -5.10 -7.62 10.12
CA SER A 18 -6.48 -7.42 9.68
C SER A 18 -7.26 -6.60 10.70
N PHE A 19 -8.17 -5.80 10.20
CA PHE A 19 -9.05 -4.95 10.99
C PHE A 19 -10.43 -4.86 10.35
N TRP A 20 -11.41 -4.56 11.17
CA TRP A 20 -12.78 -4.31 10.77
C TRP A 20 -13.27 -3.06 11.51
N SER A 21 -14.09 -2.26 10.84
CA SER A 21 -14.71 -1.07 11.40
C SER A 21 -16.21 -1.10 11.18
N HIS A 22 -16.95 -0.58 12.16
CA HIS A 22 -18.39 -0.36 12.07
C HIS A 22 -18.71 0.96 12.75
N THR A 23 -19.13 1.92 11.96
CA THR A 23 -19.49 3.26 12.42
C THR A 23 -20.98 3.45 12.27
N THR A 24 -21.64 3.88 13.34
CA THR A 24 -23.08 4.20 13.35
C THR A 24 -23.28 5.68 13.69
N GLY A 25 -24.33 6.29 13.16
CA GLY A 25 -24.62 7.69 13.39
C GLY A 25 -25.95 8.12 12.79
N SER A 26 -26.23 9.42 12.86
CA SER A 26 -27.37 9.98 12.14
C SER A 26 -27.17 9.85 10.63
N LYS A 27 -28.24 9.94 9.86
CA LYS A 27 -28.20 9.93 8.39
C LYS A 27 -27.24 10.99 7.85
N GLU A 28 -27.26 12.17 8.44
CA GLU A 28 -26.39 13.30 8.06
C GLU A 28 -24.91 12.97 8.32
N ALA A 29 -24.57 12.41 9.48
CA ALA A 29 -23.22 12.03 9.84
C ALA A 29 -22.67 10.95 8.90
N ILE A 30 -23.46 9.90 8.63
CA ILE A 30 -23.05 8.82 7.72
C ILE A 30 -22.99 9.32 6.28
N SER A 31 -23.86 10.22 5.85
CA SER A 31 -23.79 10.87 4.54
C SER A 31 -22.50 11.67 4.38
N GLN A 32 -22.09 12.43 5.40
CA GLN A 32 -20.81 13.15 5.38
C GLN A 32 -19.60 12.21 5.26
N LEU A 33 -19.64 11.04 5.94
CA LEU A 33 -18.59 10.04 5.76
C LEU A 33 -18.55 9.50 4.32
N GLN A 34 -19.70 9.12 3.75
CA GLN A 34 -19.80 8.63 2.39
C GLN A 34 -19.28 9.66 1.36
N LEU A 35 -19.60 10.95 1.56
CA LEU A 35 -19.21 12.06 0.68
C LEU A 35 -17.78 12.53 0.90
N SER A 36 -17.13 12.10 1.97
CA SER A 36 -15.76 12.51 2.26
C SER A 36 -14.78 12.04 1.17
N SER A 37 -13.69 12.78 0.95
CA SER A 37 -12.66 12.44 -0.03
C SER A 37 -11.95 11.11 0.25
N ARG A 38 -12.15 10.49 1.41
CA ARG A 38 -11.58 9.20 1.79
C ARG A 38 -12.42 8.03 1.30
N HIS A 39 -13.75 8.19 1.23
CA HIS A 39 -14.71 7.16 0.83
C HIS A 39 -15.27 7.40 -0.57
N TYR A 40 -15.71 8.61 -0.85
CA TYR A 40 -16.08 9.12 -2.17
C TYR A 40 -17.14 8.29 -2.90
N PHE A 41 -18.24 7.97 -2.21
CA PHE A 41 -19.33 7.11 -2.71
C PHE A 41 -20.14 7.74 -3.87
N GLN A 42 -20.01 9.05 -4.10
CA GLN A 42 -20.67 9.78 -5.18
C GLN A 42 -19.90 9.77 -6.51
N ARG A 43 -18.87 8.95 -6.64
CA ARG A 43 -18.10 8.84 -7.89
C ARG A 43 -18.95 8.30 -9.04
N PRO A 44 -19.14 9.04 -10.14
CA PRO A 44 -19.94 8.59 -11.27
C PRO A 44 -19.26 7.45 -12.07
N ASP A 45 -17.94 7.34 -12.00
CA ASP A 45 -17.12 6.32 -12.66
C ASP A 45 -16.99 5.01 -11.85
N ALA A 46 -17.52 4.94 -10.64
CA ALA A 46 -17.36 3.80 -9.75
C ALA A 46 -18.71 3.09 -9.51
N ALA A 47 -19.12 2.25 -10.46
CA ALA A 47 -20.39 1.53 -10.41
C ALA A 47 -20.56 0.62 -9.16
N HIS A 48 -19.46 0.26 -8.49
CA HIS A 48 -19.47 -0.53 -7.25
C HIS A 48 -19.72 0.31 -5.99
N LEU A 49 -19.74 1.64 -6.11
CA LEU A 49 -20.06 2.58 -5.03
C LEU A 49 -21.42 3.22 -5.29
N ALA A 50 -22.24 3.28 -4.25
CA ALA A 50 -23.53 3.97 -4.32
C ALA A 50 -23.72 4.80 -3.07
N PHE A 51 -23.88 6.11 -3.25
CA PHE A 51 -24.27 7.01 -2.17
C PHE A 51 -25.71 6.73 -1.76
N ASP A 52 -25.92 6.53 -0.47
CA ASP A 52 -27.24 6.27 0.13
C ASP A 52 -27.47 7.26 1.28
N PRO A 53 -28.34 8.28 1.10
CA PRO A 53 -28.62 9.29 2.10
C PRO A 53 -29.40 8.76 3.30
N GLU A 54 -30.05 7.60 3.19
CA GLU A 54 -30.82 6.99 4.26
C GLU A 54 -29.99 6.09 5.20
N ARG A 55 -28.74 5.87 4.85
CA ARG A 55 -27.83 5.00 5.61
C ARG A 55 -27.48 5.59 6.96
N THR A 56 -27.56 4.75 8.01
CA THR A 56 -27.23 5.10 9.39
C THR A 56 -25.99 4.36 9.92
N ALA A 57 -25.39 3.52 9.10
CA ALA A 57 -24.18 2.80 9.45
C ALA A 57 -23.26 2.62 8.24
N LEU A 58 -21.96 2.62 8.48
CA LEU A 58 -20.93 2.30 7.50
C LEU A 58 -20.01 1.23 8.06
N SER A 59 -19.85 0.13 7.33
CA SER A 59 -18.98 -0.96 7.74
C SER A 59 -17.92 -1.22 6.69
N GLY A 60 -16.75 -1.62 7.16
CA GLY A 60 -15.68 -1.98 6.27
C GLY A 60 -14.61 -2.81 6.93
N TRP A 61 -13.72 -3.33 6.13
CA TRP A 61 -12.64 -4.20 6.54
C TRP A 61 -11.39 -3.93 5.71
N GLY A 62 -10.26 -4.26 6.29
CA GLY A 62 -8.98 -4.09 5.63
C GLY A 62 -7.91 -4.96 6.23
N GLY A 63 -6.74 -4.91 5.62
CA GLY A 63 -5.61 -5.66 6.11
C GLY A 63 -4.38 -5.53 5.24
N GLU A 64 -3.34 -6.21 5.69
CA GLU A 64 -2.07 -6.34 5.00
C GLU A 64 -1.55 -7.77 5.19
N LEU A 65 -1.11 -8.39 4.11
CA LEU A 65 -0.36 -9.63 4.11
C LEU A 65 0.99 -9.37 3.49
N ARG A 66 2.06 -9.68 4.23
CA ARG A 66 3.43 -9.59 3.74
C ARG A 66 4.12 -10.94 3.91
N GLY A 67 4.99 -11.26 2.99
CA GLY A 67 5.82 -12.46 3.13
C GLY A 67 7.06 -12.36 2.27
N GLY A 68 8.11 -13.08 2.69
CA GLY A 68 9.31 -13.03 1.91
C GLY A 68 10.56 -13.59 2.58
N LYS A 69 11.67 -13.37 1.91
CA LYS A 69 13.01 -13.68 2.36
C LYS A 69 13.74 -12.39 2.72
N GLN A 70 14.10 -12.23 4.00
CA GLN A 70 14.69 -11.00 4.54
C GLN A 70 16.18 -11.08 4.83
N SER A 71 16.84 -12.20 4.56
CA SER A 71 18.27 -12.36 4.83
C SER A 71 19.06 -12.89 3.63
N GLY A 72 20.39 -12.68 3.67
CA GLY A 72 21.30 -13.06 2.60
C GLY A 72 21.51 -11.94 1.58
N LYS A 73 22.27 -12.27 0.50
CA LYS A 73 22.53 -11.31 -0.58
C LYS A 73 21.30 -11.01 -1.43
N PHE A 74 20.48 -12.02 -1.66
CA PHE A 74 19.22 -11.91 -2.38
C PHE A 74 18.06 -11.93 -1.37
N ARG A 75 17.25 -10.89 -1.40
CA ARG A 75 16.04 -10.74 -0.61
C ARG A 75 14.87 -10.50 -1.55
N ALA A 76 13.71 -10.99 -1.18
CA ALA A 76 12.48 -10.76 -1.93
C ALA A 76 11.31 -10.71 -0.96
N ALA A 77 10.38 -9.81 -1.19
CA ALA A 77 9.16 -9.70 -0.39
C ALA A 77 7.98 -9.38 -1.31
N GLY A 78 6.84 -9.96 -0.98
CA GLY A 78 5.55 -9.59 -1.52
C GLY A 78 4.70 -8.95 -0.44
N LYS A 79 3.84 -8.02 -0.82
CA LYS A 79 2.84 -7.39 0.04
C LYS A 79 1.53 -7.25 -0.71
N LEU A 80 0.44 -7.63 -0.06
CA LEU A 80 -0.92 -7.35 -0.47
C LEU A 80 -1.57 -6.55 0.64
N SER A 81 -2.14 -5.40 0.33
CA SER A 81 -2.92 -4.60 1.27
C SER A 81 -4.26 -4.23 0.66
N TRP A 82 -5.29 -4.18 1.50
CA TRP A 82 -6.64 -3.87 1.05
C TRP A 82 -7.39 -3.05 2.08
N ARG A 83 -8.26 -2.18 1.61
CA ARG A 83 -9.18 -1.35 2.39
C ARG A 83 -10.49 -1.25 1.65
N SER A 84 -11.53 -1.90 2.17
CA SER A 84 -12.85 -1.88 1.54
C SER A 84 -13.43 -0.45 1.53
N PRO A 85 -14.39 -0.15 0.65
CA PRO A 85 -14.94 1.20 0.50
C PRO A 85 -15.49 1.81 1.79
N GLY A 86 -16.12 1.02 2.64
CA GLY A 86 -16.77 1.49 3.88
C GLY A 86 -15.88 1.46 5.12
N VAL A 87 -14.57 1.16 5.01
CA VAL A 87 -13.70 1.12 6.18
C VAL A 87 -13.42 2.52 6.72
N GLU A 88 -13.61 2.72 8.03
CA GLU A 88 -13.31 3.98 8.72
C GLU A 88 -12.38 3.73 9.91
N LEU A 89 -11.26 4.42 9.96
CA LEU A 89 -10.20 4.25 10.96
C LEU A 89 -9.76 5.55 11.62
N ASN A 90 -10.36 6.70 11.28
CA ASN A 90 -9.82 7.99 11.72
C ASN A 90 -9.87 8.20 13.23
N ASP A 91 -10.73 7.50 13.95
CA ASP A 91 -10.78 7.56 15.41
C ASP A 91 -9.62 6.80 16.08
N LEU A 92 -9.02 5.85 15.36
CA LEU A 92 -7.94 4.98 15.86
C LEU A 92 -6.61 5.17 15.11
N GLY A 93 -6.62 5.94 14.03
CA GLY A 93 -5.46 6.12 13.17
C GLY A 93 -5.75 7.05 12.00
N TYR A 94 -4.89 7.03 10.99
CA TYR A 94 -5.05 7.85 9.81
C TYR A 94 -5.48 7.02 8.60
N LEU A 95 -6.72 7.20 8.16
CA LEU A 95 -7.21 6.67 6.90
C LEU A 95 -7.01 7.71 5.79
N ARG A 96 -6.09 7.46 4.89
CA ARG A 96 -5.86 8.31 3.73
C ARG A 96 -6.90 8.07 2.64
N GLU A 97 -7.25 6.80 2.41
CA GLU A 97 -8.06 6.36 1.28
C GLU A 97 -8.64 4.97 1.56
N ALA A 98 -9.92 4.81 1.35
CA ALA A 98 -10.62 3.53 1.26
C ALA A 98 -10.69 3.07 -0.22
N ASP A 99 -11.43 2.01 -0.51
CA ASP A 99 -11.61 1.48 -1.88
C ASP A 99 -10.30 1.21 -2.62
N LEU A 100 -9.36 0.54 -1.94
CA LEU A 100 -8.03 0.29 -2.47
C LEU A 100 -7.56 -1.13 -2.21
N ILE A 101 -7.08 -1.77 -3.27
CA ILE A 101 -6.28 -3.00 -3.22
C ILE A 101 -4.91 -2.66 -3.80
N SER A 102 -3.84 -2.99 -3.11
CA SER A 102 -2.47 -2.74 -3.56
C SER A 102 -1.62 -3.98 -3.40
N GLN A 103 -1.00 -4.42 -4.48
CA GLN A 103 -0.01 -5.47 -4.52
C GLN A 103 1.36 -4.84 -4.74
N GLU A 104 2.36 -5.29 -3.97
CA GLU A 104 3.76 -4.90 -4.17
C GLU A 104 4.64 -6.15 -4.23
N ALA A 105 5.63 -6.11 -5.10
CA ALA A 105 6.72 -7.06 -5.13
C ALA A 105 8.05 -6.30 -5.10
N GLU A 106 8.91 -6.72 -4.19
CA GLU A 106 10.23 -6.13 -4.00
C GLU A 106 11.31 -7.19 -4.11
N PHE A 107 12.36 -6.87 -4.85
CA PHE A 107 13.55 -7.70 -4.95
C PHE A 107 14.78 -6.86 -4.68
N THR A 108 15.61 -7.31 -3.73
CA THR A 108 16.85 -6.62 -3.35
C THR A 108 18.06 -7.56 -3.51
N TYR A 109 19.07 -7.08 -4.23
CA TYR A 109 20.40 -7.66 -4.20
C TYR A 109 21.34 -6.76 -3.41
N GLN A 110 22.02 -7.32 -2.40
CA GLN A 110 22.95 -6.55 -1.59
C GLN A 110 24.23 -7.32 -1.25
N VAL A 111 25.32 -6.58 -1.19
CA VAL A 111 26.62 -7.06 -0.72
C VAL A 111 27.14 -6.14 0.36
N ASN A 112 27.24 -6.65 1.58
CA ASN A 112 27.64 -5.88 2.76
C ASN A 112 29.12 -6.07 3.12
N LYS A 113 29.80 -7.02 2.50
CA LYS A 113 31.24 -7.25 2.73
C LYS A 113 32.06 -6.51 1.67
N PRO A 114 33.13 -5.83 2.07
CA PRO A 114 34.02 -5.16 1.13
C PRO A 114 34.55 -6.12 0.05
N LYS A 115 34.61 -5.65 -1.20
CA LYS A 115 35.16 -6.37 -2.34
C LYS A 115 35.76 -5.39 -3.35
N GLY A 116 37.09 -5.42 -3.51
CA GLY A 116 37.81 -4.47 -4.36
C GLY A 116 37.61 -3.03 -3.87
N ILE A 117 37.20 -2.14 -4.76
CA ILE A 117 36.94 -0.72 -4.45
C ILE A 117 35.60 -0.49 -3.73
N PHE A 118 34.73 -1.51 -3.66
CA PHE A 118 33.39 -1.38 -3.05
C PHE A 118 33.41 -1.78 -1.58
N ARG A 119 32.91 -0.92 -0.71
CA ARG A 119 32.67 -1.21 0.70
C ARG A 119 31.38 -2.00 0.90
N ASN A 120 30.31 -1.55 0.29
CA ASN A 120 29.02 -2.24 0.18
C ASN A 120 28.21 -1.67 -0.98
N TYR A 121 27.25 -2.44 -1.46
CA TYR A 121 26.29 -1.98 -2.45
C TYR A 121 24.98 -2.74 -2.33
N SER A 122 23.91 -2.08 -2.76
CA SER A 122 22.57 -2.68 -2.82
C SER A 122 21.79 -2.11 -4.00
N THR A 123 20.98 -2.95 -4.61
CA THR A 123 20.01 -2.54 -5.63
C THR A 123 18.68 -3.18 -5.30
N THR A 124 17.63 -2.36 -5.26
CA THR A 124 16.26 -2.79 -5.02
C THR A 124 15.40 -2.42 -6.22
N VAL A 125 14.66 -3.39 -6.72
CA VAL A 125 13.59 -3.19 -7.71
C VAL A 125 12.27 -3.41 -7.00
N LEU A 126 11.34 -2.48 -7.16
CA LEU A 126 9.98 -2.57 -6.64
C LEU A 126 8.98 -2.40 -7.78
N GLN A 127 8.00 -3.29 -7.80
CA GLN A 127 6.80 -3.17 -8.61
C GLN A 127 5.62 -3.01 -7.67
N ARG A 128 4.71 -2.07 -7.96
CA ARG A 128 3.42 -1.91 -7.30
C ARG A 128 2.32 -1.84 -8.33
N HIS A 129 1.20 -2.46 -7.99
CA HIS A 129 -0.01 -2.42 -8.78
C HIS A 129 -1.19 -2.14 -7.84
N GLN A 130 -2.11 -1.25 -8.26
CA GLN A 130 -3.21 -0.79 -7.43
C GLN A 130 -4.53 -0.85 -8.18
N TRP A 131 -5.59 -1.26 -7.49
CA TRP A 131 -6.95 -1.35 -8.01
C TRP A 131 -7.95 -0.77 -7.02
N SER A 132 -9.08 -0.29 -7.53
CA SER A 132 -10.31 -0.14 -6.76
C SER A 132 -10.95 -1.51 -6.50
N TYR A 133 -11.91 -1.58 -5.59
CA TYR A 133 -12.75 -2.78 -5.42
C TYR A 133 -13.66 -3.04 -6.64
N GLY A 134 -13.86 -2.06 -7.50
CA GLY A 134 -14.50 -2.21 -8.80
C GLY A 134 -13.64 -2.87 -9.87
N GLY A 135 -12.36 -3.16 -9.55
CA GLY A 135 -11.42 -3.79 -10.49
C GLY A 135 -10.70 -2.80 -11.41
N GLU A 136 -10.90 -1.50 -11.24
CA GLU A 136 -10.21 -0.49 -12.03
C GLU A 136 -8.77 -0.33 -11.59
N ASN A 137 -7.84 -0.32 -12.53
CA ASN A 137 -6.44 -0.02 -12.27
C ASN A 137 -6.29 1.47 -11.90
N THR A 138 -5.89 1.75 -10.67
CA THR A 138 -5.68 3.11 -10.15
C THR A 138 -4.22 3.53 -10.17
N GLY A 139 -3.28 2.60 -10.39
CA GLY A 139 -1.88 2.97 -10.55
C GLY A 139 -0.90 1.82 -10.58
N ASP A 140 0.12 2.01 -11.38
CA ASP A 140 1.29 1.15 -11.47
C ASP A 140 2.55 1.94 -11.20
N LEU A 141 3.47 1.34 -10.47
CA LEU A 141 4.77 1.90 -10.18
C LEU A 141 5.85 0.85 -10.39
N PHE A 142 6.86 1.23 -11.17
CA PHE A 142 8.16 0.55 -11.19
C PHE A 142 9.21 1.49 -10.62
N ARG A 143 10.01 0.99 -9.65
CA ARG A 143 11.03 1.77 -8.97
C ARG A 143 12.34 0.99 -8.89
N LEU A 144 13.42 1.68 -9.14
CA LEU A 144 14.79 1.22 -8.96
C LEU A 144 15.49 2.12 -7.95
N ASP A 145 16.01 1.55 -6.90
CA ASP A 145 16.88 2.20 -5.94
C ASP A 145 18.23 1.48 -5.93
N SER A 146 19.31 2.19 -6.17
CA SER A 146 20.65 1.63 -6.09
C SER A 146 21.55 2.51 -5.24
N ARG A 147 22.31 1.88 -4.35
CA ARG A 147 23.29 2.55 -3.50
C ARG A 147 24.61 1.81 -3.59
N VAL A 148 25.68 2.56 -3.85
CA VAL A 148 27.04 2.05 -3.89
C VAL A 148 27.89 2.91 -2.95
N LYS A 149 28.59 2.28 -2.01
CA LYS A 149 29.57 2.92 -1.13
C LYS A 149 30.95 2.34 -1.40
N PHE A 150 31.89 3.22 -1.65
CA PHE A 150 33.30 2.89 -1.95
C PHE A 150 34.15 2.83 -0.68
N THR A 151 35.30 2.21 -0.78
CA THR A 151 36.28 2.12 0.31
C THR A 151 36.83 3.48 0.75
N ASN A 152 36.91 4.45 -0.15
CA ASN A 152 37.26 5.85 0.12
C ASN A 152 36.12 6.69 0.69
N LEU A 153 35.02 6.04 1.15
CA LEU A 153 33.82 6.62 1.75
C LEU A 153 32.90 7.41 0.80
N TRP A 154 33.23 7.56 -0.46
CA TRP A 154 32.29 8.11 -1.44
C TRP A 154 31.05 7.23 -1.56
N GLN A 155 29.92 7.85 -1.83
CA GLN A 155 28.64 7.16 -2.01
C GLN A 155 27.91 7.70 -3.22
N ILE A 156 27.38 6.79 -4.03
CA ILE A 156 26.48 7.09 -5.13
C ILE A 156 25.13 6.48 -4.81
N ASN A 157 24.06 7.29 -4.96
CA ASN A 157 22.69 6.82 -4.90
C ASN A 157 22.03 7.12 -6.25
N LEU A 158 21.44 6.09 -6.85
CA LEU A 158 20.62 6.18 -8.05
C LEU A 158 19.19 5.86 -7.68
N TYR A 159 18.27 6.73 -8.10
CA TYR A 159 16.85 6.53 -7.96
C TYR A 159 16.19 6.73 -9.33
N ALA A 160 15.35 5.80 -9.74
CA ALA A 160 14.51 5.92 -10.91
C ALA A 160 13.11 5.38 -10.58
N ALA A 161 12.08 6.10 -10.98
CA ALA A 161 10.70 5.67 -10.81
C ALA A 161 9.88 6.00 -12.05
N ARG A 162 9.03 5.05 -12.46
CA ARG A 162 8.06 5.23 -13.53
C ARG A 162 6.67 4.90 -13.01
N TYR A 163 5.78 5.88 -13.08
CA TYR A 163 4.36 5.74 -12.79
C TYR A 163 3.62 5.53 -14.12
N ILE A 164 2.75 4.52 -14.15
CA ILE A 164 1.92 4.18 -15.29
C ILE A 164 0.48 4.14 -14.77
N ASN A 165 -0.48 4.62 -15.56
CA ASN A 165 -1.91 4.60 -15.24
C ASN A 165 -2.22 5.19 -13.84
N ARG A 166 -1.67 6.36 -13.54
CA ARG A 166 -1.94 7.01 -12.26
C ARG A 166 -3.27 7.74 -12.31
N VAL A 167 -4.27 7.19 -11.65
CA VAL A 167 -5.58 7.80 -11.44
C VAL A 167 -5.68 8.26 -10.00
N ASP A 168 -5.96 9.54 -9.77
CA ASP A 168 -6.24 10.07 -8.43
C ASP A 168 -7.75 10.33 -8.31
N THR A 169 -8.43 9.43 -7.63
CA THR A 169 -9.89 9.46 -7.46
C THR A 169 -10.37 10.48 -6.44
N ARG A 170 -9.46 11.23 -5.78
CA ARG A 170 -9.77 12.12 -4.66
C ARG A 170 -9.67 13.60 -4.99
N GLN A 171 -9.00 13.96 -6.08
CA GLN A 171 -8.70 15.36 -6.38
C GLN A 171 -9.94 16.17 -6.77
N LEU A 172 -10.92 15.54 -7.39
CA LEU A 172 -12.13 16.21 -7.88
C LEU A 172 -13.16 16.52 -6.79
N ARG A 173 -12.99 16.03 -5.57
CA ARG A 173 -13.82 16.32 -4.37
C ARG A 173 -15.33 16.33 -4.64
N GLY A 174 -15.83 15.42 -5.49
CA GLY A 174 -17.27 15.32 -5.82
C GLY A 174 -17.66 16.01 -7.13
N GLY A 175 -16.72 16.61 -7.84
CA GLY A 175 -16.94 17.01 -9.22
C GLY A 175 -16.73 15.86 -10.21
N PRO A 176 -17.33 15.94 -11.41
CA PRO A 176 -17.04 15.01 -12.50
C PRO A 176 -15.59 15.14 -12.98
#